data_ecb637c0e899f57e5d491ca5eb4c85ab
#
_entry.id   ecb637c0e899f57e5d491ca5eb4c85ab
#
_cell.length_a   1.000
_cell.length_b   1.000
_cell.length_c   1.000
_cell.angle_alpha   90.00
_cell.angle_beta   90.00
_cell.angle_gamma   90.00
#
_symmetry.space_group_name_H-M   'P 1'
#
loop_
_entity.id
_entity.type
_entity.pdbx_description
1 polymer ?
#
loop_
_entity_poly.entity_id
_entity_poly.type
_entity_poly.pdbx_seq_one_letter_code
_entity_poly.pdbx_strand_id
1 'polypeptide(L)'
;MADAARQVGTDGFSLGTADVKSKEIDGMIGISSKFATINKLITRDLNNNTTSPTFSKYTKDDIATYLSNPYTYEKQLRAAVTYIYGASSHFRRLIQYFVGLTDWAYIISPYKIDPKVTSGNTINRNYRKSLNFLSSMNIKTQFPKVLTVSLREDVAYITTWIQNESVIFQQLPSDYCSISTIEANVPNVTFDFSYFDSRQALLEYYPKEFTKKYNQYLKNRTVKWIELDSPNSFAIKANGDILDYAIPPFAGILREVYEIEDLTASLRHRSARRKQRVTNILLIAGNPLEPHKPQRSYEILASVMV
;
A
#
# COMPACT_ATOMS: atom_id res chain seq x y z
N MET A 1 53.68 -14.00 -38.60
CA MET A 1 53.77 -12.55 -38.43
C MET A 1 53.23 -12.23 -37.07
N ALA A 2 54.15 -12.14 -36.26
CA ALA A 2 54.46 -11.22 -35.15
C ALA A 2 53.42 -11.15 -34.02
N ASP A 3 53.81 -11.88 -32.99
CA ASP A 3 53.42 -11.73 -31.60
C ASP A 3 53.59 -10.30 -31.10
N ALA A 4 52.60 -9.84 -30.33
CA ALA A 4 52.75 -8.75 -29.38
C ALA A 4 52.32 -9.23 -28.00
N ALA A 5 53.31 -9.78 -27.30
CA ALA A 5 53.21 -10.10 -25.88
C ALA A 5 52.98 -8.82 -25.05
N ARG A 6 51.89 -8.76 -24.32
CA ARG A 6 51.58 -7.71 -23.36
C ARG A 6 52.22 -8.05 -22.03
N GLN A 7 53.31 -7.39 -21.70
CA GLN A 7 53.92 -7.44 -20.37
C GLN A 7 52.98 -6.78 -19.36
N VAL A 8 52.53 -7.58 -18.40
CA VAL A 8 51.87 -7.10 -17.18
C VAL A 8 53.00 -6.74 -16.21
N GLY A 9 53.17 -5.46 -15.93
CA GLY A 9 54.08 -4.97 -14.90
C GLY A 9 53.55 -5.34 -13.52
N THR A 10 54.30 -6.13 -12.80
CA THR A 10 54.12 -6.36 -11.36
C THR A 10 54.75 -5.19 -10.60
N ASP A 11 54.01 -4.11 -10.44
CA ASP A 11 54.38 -3.08 -9.48
C ASP A 11 54.14 -3.61 -8.06
N GLY A 12 55.23 -4.00 -7.40
CA GLY A 12 55.27 -4.42 -6.04
C GLY A 12 54.83 -3.29 -5.10
N PHE A 13 53.65 -3.42 -4.56
CA PHE A 13 53.13 -2.52 -3.54
C PHE A 13 53.75 -2.91 -2.21
N SER A 14 54.86 -2.33 -1.82
CA SER A 14 55.43 -2.44 -0.49
C SER A 14 54.76 -1.40 0.43
N LEU A 15 53.66 -1.77 1.04
CA LEU A 15 53.09 -1.03 2.16
C LEU A 15 53.94 -1.22 3.40
N GLY A 16 54.64 -0.17 3.84
CA GLY A 16 55.38 -0.18 5.09
C GLY A 16 54.50 -0.58 6.27
N THR A 17 55.02 -1.43 7.16
CA THR A 17 54.34 -2.00 8.30
C THR A 17 53.75 -0.95 9.28
N ALA A 18 54.21 0.30 9.25
CA ALA A 18 53.68 1.42 10.03
C ALA A 18 52.36 1.95 9.48
N ASP A 19 52.18 2.00 8.14
CA ASP A 19 50.93 2.48 7.51
C ASP A 19 49.76 1.50 7.66
N VAL A 20 50.08 0.18 7.72
CA VAL A 20 49.03 -0.84 7.96
C VAL A 20 48.49 -0.75 9.38
N LYS A 21 49.36 -0.55 10.38
CA LYS A 21 48.94 -0.40 11.78
C LYS A 21 48.10 0.87 12.01
N SER A 22 48.46 1.98 11.40
CA SER A 22 47.68 3.22 11.54
C SER A 22 46.29 3.09 10.88
N LYS A 23 46.20 2.50 9.71
CA LYS A 23 44.92 2.24 9.02
C LYS A 23 44.06 1.23 9.74
N GLU A 24 44.63 0.19 10.39
CA GLU A 24 43.89 -0.73 11.23
C GLU A 24 43.34 -0.05 12.49
N ILE A 25 44.12 0.82 13.14
CA ILE A 25 43.69 1.59 14.31
C ILE A 25 42.58 2.58 13.92
N ASP A 26 42.70 3.30 12.85
CA ASP A 26 41.68 4.21 12.34
C ASP A 26 40.41 3.46 11.91
N GLY A 27 40.56 2.28 11.32
CA GLY A 27 39.48 1.38 11.01
C GLY A 27 38.75 0.89 12.28
N MET A 28 39.47 0.51 13.32
CA MET A 28 38.90 0.08 14.61
C MET A 28 38.21 1.23 15.34
N ILE A 29 38.76 2.44 15.35
CA ILE A 29 38.13 3.63 15.91
C ILE A 29 36.85 3.96 15.13
N GLY A 30 36.88 3.91 13.81
CA GLY A 30 35.72 4.12 12.96
C GLY A 30 34.62 3.08 13.20
N ILE A 31 34.96 1.82 13.42
CA ILE A 31 34.04 0.75 13.77
C ILE A 31 33.44 0.99 15.16
N SER A 32 34.26 1.31 16.16
CA SER A 32 33.80 1.60 17.51
C SER A 32 32.83 2.77 17.56
N SER A 33 33.11 3.86 16.85
CA SER A 33 32.22 5.03 16.77
C SER A 33 30.87 4.69 16.07
N LYS A 34 30.91 3.88 15.02
CA LYS A 34 29.69 3.38 14.35
C LYS A 34 28.86 2.50 15.26
N PHE A 35 29.49 1.59 16.04
CA PHE A 35 28.78 0.77 17.02
C PHE A 35 28.17 1.60 18.14
N ALA A 36 28.87 2.60 18.66
CA ALA A 36 28.34 3.52 19.65
C ALA A 36 27.13 4.29 19.13
N THR A 37 27.18 4.73 17.88
CA THR A 37 26.05 5.41 17.21
C THR A 37 24.88 4.48 17.01
N ILE A 38 25.12 3.24 16.55
CA ILE A 38 24.08 2.23 16.38
C ILE A 38 23.43 1.88 17.71
N ASN A 39 24.22 1.67 18.77
CA ASN A 39 23.70 1.41 20.11
C ASN A 39 22.83 2.58 20.61
N LYS A 40 23.27 3.82 20.40
CA LYS A 40 22.50 5.01 20.76
C LYS A 40 21.18 5.11 20.00
N LEU A 41 21.17 4.79 18.70
CA LEU A 41 19.96 4.74 17.88
C LEU A 41 19.01 3.63 18.35
N ILE A 42 19.53 2.42 18.57
CA ILE A 42 18.74 1.28 19.09
C ILE A 42 18.13 1.61 20.45
N THR A 43 18.91 2.21 21.36
CA THR A 43 18.43 2.61 22.69
C THR A 43 17.36 3.69 22.59
N ARG A 44 17.53 4.65 21.70
CA ARG A 44 16.53 5.69 21.44
C ARG A 44 15.23 5.10 20.89
N ASP A 45 15.33 4.18 19.92
CA ASP A 45 14.17 3.50 19.35
C ASP A 45 13.46 2.63 20.39
N LEU A 46 14.20 1.91 21.23
CA LEU A 46 13.63 1.14 22.33
C LEU A 46 12.90 2.03 23.35
N ASN A 47 13.46 3.17 23.70
CA ASN A 47 12.83 4.12 24.62
C ASN A 47 11.61 4.80 24.03
N ASN A 48 11.64 5.13 22.74
CA ASN A 48 10.51 5.77 22.05
C ASN A 48 9.35 4.81 21.80
N ASN A 49 9.61 3.50 21.70
CA ASN A 49 8.59 2.50 21.36
C ASN A 49 7.96 1.81 22.59
N THR A 50 8.38 2.15 23.80
CA THR A 50 7.82 1.51 25.01
C THR A 50 6.41 1.95 25.37
N THR A 51 5.89 3.02 24.73
CA THR A 51 4.59 3.63 25.07
C THR A 51 3.69 3.93 23.89
N SER A 52 4.16 3.79 22.62
CA SER A 52 3.32 4.05 21.47
C SER A 52 2.69 2.77 20.96
N PRO A 53 1.36 2.64 20.95
CA PRO A 53 0.69 1.55 20.25
C PRO A 53 1.09 1.56 18.78
N THR A 54 1.20 0.39 18.18
CA THR A 54 1.60 0.23 16.76
C THR A 54 0.71 1.06 15.83
N PHE A 55 -0.56 1.23 16.21
CA PHE A 55 -1.51 2.13 15.55
C PHE A 55 -2.03 3.16 16.56
N SER A 56 -1.61 4.41 16.39
CA SER A 56 -1.96 5.48 17.33
C SER A 56 -3.32 6.13 17.06
N LYS A 57 -3.82 6.04 15.82
CA LYS A 57 -5.02 6.79 15.40
C LYS A 57 -6.34 6.10 15.76
N TYR A 58 -6.38 4.78 15.68
CA TYR A 58 -7.56 3.99 16.03
C TYR A 58 -7.12 2.90 17.00
N THR A 59 -7.89 2.68 18.05
CA THR A 59 -7.65 1.65 19.05
C THR A 59 -8.40 0.36 18.72
N LYS A 60 -8.07 -0.76 19.40
CA LYS A 60 -8.85 -2.02 19.30
C LYS A 60 -10.30 -1.82 19.75
N ASP A 61 -10.52 -0.96 20.74
CA ASP A 61 -11.84 -0.66 21.28
C ASP A 61 -12.66 0.20 20.31
N ASP A 62 -12.03 1.16 19.62
CA ASP A 62 -12.68 1.91 18.54
C ASP A 62 -13.18 0.96 17.45
N ILE A 63 -12.33 0.02 17.01
CA ILE A 63 -12.70 -0.98 15.99
C ILE A 63 -13.86 -1.85 16.48
N ALA A 64 -13.82 -2.32 17.72
CA ALA A 64 -14.91 -3.11 18.30
C ALA A 64 -16.23 -2.32 18.35
N THR A 65 -16.16 -1.03 18.69
CA THR A 65 -17.30 -0.11 18.70
C THR A 65 -17.88 0.07 17.30
N TYR A 66 -17.03 0.30 16.29
CA TYR A 66 -17.49 0.47 14.91
C TYR A 66 -18.10 -0.80 14.33
N LEU A 67 -17.56 -1.98 14.67
CA LEU A 67 -18.09 -3.27 14.25
C LEU A 67 -19.38 -3.66 14.95
N SER A 68 -19.64 -3.12 16.15
CA SER A 68 -20.92 -3.38 16.88
C SER A 68 -22.14 -2.76 16.19
N ASN A 69 -21.95 -1.64 15.49
CA ASN A 69 -23.01 -0.97 14.72
C ASN A 69 -22.44 -0.37 13.41
N PRO A 70 -22.17 -1.21 12.41
CA PRO A 70 -21.54 -0.78 11.16
C PRO A 70 -22.34 0.27 10.38
N TYR A 71 -23.67 0.22 10.47
CA TYR A 71 -24.55 1.19 9.83
C TYR A 71 -24.28 2.62 10.32
N THR A 72 -24.19 2.80 11.64
CA THR A 72 -23.95 4.12 12.25
C THR A 72 -22.51 4.60 12.02
N TYR A 73 -21.54 3.68 12.05
CA TYR A 73 -20.11 3.97 12.01
C TYR A 73 -19.45 3.65 10.65
N GLU A 74 -20.23 3.59 9.57
CA GLU A 74 -19.72 3.25 8.23
C GLU A 74 -18.50 4.06 7.81
N LYS A 75 -18.57 5.40 7.93
CA LYS A 75 -17.48 6.31 7.54
C LYS A 75 -16.24 6.13 8.41
N GLN A 76 -16.45 5.97 9.73
CA GLN A 76 -15.35 5.75 10.69
C GLN A 76 -14.68 4.40 10.44
N LEU A 77 -15.46 3.34 10.18
CA LEU A 77 -14.96 2.02 9.89
C LEU A 77 -14.15 2.04 8.58
N ARG A 78 -14.64 2.68 7.52
CA ARG A 78 -13.94 2.86 6.25
C ARG A 78 -12.63 3.64 6.44
N ALA A 79 -12.67 4.72 7.21
CA ALA A 79 -11.48 5.52 7.53
C ALA A 79 -10.45 4.72 8.32
N ALA A 80 -10.88 3.90 9.29
CA ALA A 80 -10.02 3.02 10.06
C ALA A 80 -9.36 1.96 9.18
N VAL A 81 -10.13 1.26 8.33
CA VAL A 81 -9.60 0.26 7.38
C VAL A 81 -8.59 0.89 6.41
N THR A 82 -8.90 2.06 5.87
CA THR A 82 -8.00 2.78 4.97
C THR A 82 -6.70 3.19 5.66
N TYR A 83 -6.78 3.64 6.91
CA TYR A 83 -5.60 3.94 7.72
C TYR A 83 -4.75 2.69 7.97
N ILE A 84 -5.36 1.59 8.39
CA ILE A 84 -4.66 0.33 8.66
C ILE A 84 -4.05 -0.24 7.38
N TYR A 85 -4.72 -0.15 6.24
CA TYR A 85 -4.16 -0.52 4.94
C TYR A 85 -2.90 0.28 4.61
N GLY A 86 -2.85 1.55 4.98
CA GLY A 86 -1.66 2.38 4.85
C GLY A 86 -0.53 2.00 5.81
N ALA A 87 -0.87 1.68 7.06
CA ALA A 87 0.07 1.49 8.15
C ALA A 87 0.58 0.04 8.28
N SER A 88 -0.29 -0.98 8.09
CA SER A 88 0.07 -2.39 8.20
C SER A 88 0.52 -2.98 6.85
N SER A 89 1.75 -3.49 6.83
CA SER A 89 2.25 -4.23 5.66
C SER A 89 1.56 -5.60 5.50
N HIS A 90 1.16 -6.22 6.60
CA HIS A 90 0.48 -7.52 6.59
C HIS A 90 -0.93 -7.38 6.01
N PHE A 91 -1.70 -6.40 6.46
CA PHE A 91 -3.03 -6.14 5.96
C PHE A 91 -3.02 -5.74 4.47
N ARG A 92 -2.07 -4.88 4.08
CA ARG A 92 -1.90 -4.51 2.68
C ARG A 92 -1.60 -5.71 1.80
N ARG A 93 -0.68 -6.60 2.21
CA ARG A 93 -0.32 -7.82 1.47
C ARG A 93 -1.50 -8.77 1.35
N LEU A 94 -2.33 -8.88 2.38
CA LEU A 94 -3.53 -9.71 2.34
C LEU A 94 -4.48 -9.24 1.22
N ILE A 95 -4.82 -7.95 1.17
CA ILE A 95 -5.69 -7.41 0.11
C ILE A 95 -5.03 -7.58 -1.27
N GLN A 96 -3.72 -7.28 -1.40
CA GLN A 96 -2.99 -7.45 -2.65
C GLN A 96 -2.94 -8.91 -3.10
N TYR A 97 -2.89 -9.87 -2.18
CA TYR A 97 -2.95 -11.29 -2.49
C TYR A 97 -4.28 -11.64 -3.16
N PHE A 98 -5.42 -11.22 -2.60
CA PHE A 98 -6.73 -11.47 -3.21
C PHE A 98 -6.88 -10.80 -4.58
N VAL A 99 -6.37 -9.59 -4.74
CA VAL A 99 -6.34 -8.89 -6.03
C VAL A 99 -5.50 -9.66 -7.05
N GLY A 100 -4.37 -10.24 -6.62
CA GLY A 100 -3.45 -11.01 -7.45
C GLY A 100 -3.96 -12.40 -7.85
N LEU A 101 -4.95 -12.96 -7.13
CA LEU A 101 -5.59 -14.23 -7.51
C LEU A 101 -6.47 -14.11 -8.75
N THR A 102 -6.89 -12.89 -9.11
CA THR A 102 -7.78 -12.67 -10.24
C THR A 102 -6.96 -12.53 -11.53
N ASP A 103 -7.23 -13.40 -12.50
CA ASP A 103 -6.70 -13.22 -13.86
C ASP A 103 -7.58 -12.23 -14.63
N TRP A 104 -6.96 -11.15 -15.08
CA TRP A 104 -7.59 -10.10 -15.86
C TRP A 104 -7.48 -10.36 -17.38
N ALA A 105 -7.36 -11.62 -17.77
CA ALA A 105 -7.45 -12.01 -19.16
C ALA A 105 -8.89 -11.90 -19.66
N TYR A 106 -9.07 -11.50 -20.90
CA TYR A 106 -10.38 -11.40 -21.53
C TYR A 106 -10.35 -12.02 -22.92
N ILE A 107 -11.50 -12.55 -23.31
CA ILE A 107 -11.72 -13.11 -24.64
C ILE A 107 -12.87 -12.34 -25.27
N ILE A 108 -12.67 -11.89 -26.51
CA ILE A 108 -13.72 -11.25 -27.29
C ILE A 108 -14.34 -12.33 -28.18
N SER A 109 -15.60 -12.59 -27.97
CA SER A 109 -16.36 -13.52 -28.81
C SER A 109 -17.53 -12.82 -29.50
N PRO A 110 -17.87 -13.19 -30.75
CA PRO A 110 -19.03 -12.66 -31.41
C PRO A 110 -20.32 -13.13 -30.70
N TYR A 111 -21.27 -12.23 -30.53
CA TYR A 111 -22.56 -12.50 -29.90
C TYR A 111 -23.70 -12.30 -30.88
N LYS A 112 -24.61 -13.29 -31.00
CA LYS A 112 -25.81 -13.27 -31.84
C LYS A 112 -25.53 -12.82 -33.29
N ILE A 113 -24.51 -13.40 -33.93
CA ILE A 113 -24.22 -13.15 -35.34
C ILE A 113 -25.07 -14.10 -36.20
N ASP A 114 -25.82 -13.52 -37.15
CA ASP A 114 -26.42 -14.30 -38.21
C ASP A 114 -25.42 -14.39 -39.38
N PRO A 115 -24.85 -15.62 -39.65
CA PRO A 115 -23.90 -15.79 -40.75
C PRO A 115 -24.45 -15.47 -42.14
N LYS A 116 -25.77 -15.47 -42.29
CA LYS A 116 -26.43 -15.19 -43.59
C LYS A 116 -26.52 -13.67 -43.89
N VAL A 117 -26.50 -12.86 -42.81
CA VAL A 117 -26.71 -11.39 -42.94
C VAL A 117 -25.39 -10.63 -42.73
N THR A 118 -24.49 -11.17 -41.90
CA THR A 118 -23.28 -10.44 -41.49
C THR A 118 -22.07 -10.92 -42.28
N SER A 119 -21.44 -10.04 -43.06
CA SER A 119 -20.22 -10.38 -43.80
C SER A 119 -19.02 -10.55 -42.85
N GLY A 120 -18.08 -11.46 -43.19
CA GLY A 120 -16.85 -11.68 -42.44
C GLY A 120 -16.00 -10.42 -42.25
N ASN A 121 -16.01 -9.51 -43.22
CA ASN A 121 -15.31 -8.23 -43.14
C ASN A 121 -15.90 -7.32 -42.03
N THR A 122 -17.22 -7.33 -41.88
CA THR A 122 -17.90 -6.56 -40.83
C THR A 122 -17.57 -7.13 -39.46
N ILE A 123 -17.53 -8.45 -39.30
CA ILE A 123 -17.14 -9.13 -38.09
C ILE A 123 -15.70 -8.75 -37.69
N ASN A 124 -14.77 -8.88 -38.64
CA ASN A 124 -13.35 -8.53 -38.39
C ASN A 124 -13.17 -7.03 -38.04
N ARG A 125 -13.90 -6.14 -38.70
CA ARG A 125 -13.85 -4.71 -38.37
C ARG A 125 -14.36 -4.44 -36.95
N ASN A 126 -15.47 -5.06 -36.57
CA ASN A 126 -16.06 -4.87 -35.25
C ASN A 126 -15.15 -5.51 -34.16
N TYR A 127 -14.58 -6.68 -34.44
CA TYR A 127 -13.60 -7.31 -33.56
C TYR A 127 -12.39 -6.40 -33.28
N ARG A 128 -11.81 -5.82 -34.34
CA ARG A 128 -10.69 -4.87 -34.18
C ARG A 128 -11.08 -3.62 -33.38
N LYS A 129 -12.29 -3.07 -33.61
CA LYS A 129 -12.80 -1.94 -32.83
C LYS A 129 -12.94 -2.29 -31.35
N SER A 130 -13.52 -3.46 -31.05
CA SER A 130 -13.66 -3.95 -29.67
C SER A 130 -12.30 -4.18 -29.01
N LEU A 131 -11.34 -4.76 -29.74
CA LEU A 131 -9.99 -4.97 -29.25
C LEU A 131 -9.28 -3.64 -28.92
N ASN A 132 -9.38 -2.66 -29.83
CA ASN A 132 -8.78 -1.34 -29.61
C ASN A 132 -9.43 -0.63 -28.42
N PHE A 133 -10.74 -0.73 -28.26
CA PHE A 133 -11.47 -0.16 -27.13
C PHE A 133 -11.02 -0.80 -25.80
N LEU A 134 -10.98 -2.12 -25.72
CA LEU A 134 -10.51 -2.83 -24.51
C LEU A 134 -9.04 -2.56 -24.21
N SER A 135 -8.21 -2.42 -25.26
CA SER A 135 -6.81 -2.00 -25.10
C SER A 135 -6.70 -0.59 -24.53
N SER A 136 -7.55 0.35 -25.00
CA SER A 136 -7.58 1.73 -24.49
C SER A 136 -8.04 1.84 -23.04
N MET A 137 -8.84 0.89 -22.54
CA MET A 137 -9.26 0.78 -21.14
C MET A 137 -8.15 0.34 -20.21
N ASN A 138 -7.08 -0.29 -20.73
CA ASN A 138 -5.98 -0.85 -19.93
C ASN A 138 -6.49 -1.69 -18.74
N ILE A 139 -7.34 -2.66 -19.03
CA ILE A 139 -8.07 -3.49 -18.06
C ILE A 139 -7.12 -4.07 -17.00
N LYS A 140 -6.00 -4.65 -17.43
CA LYS A 140 -5.01 -5.27 -16.54
C LYS A 140 -4.42 -4.32 -15.49
N THR A 141 -4.49 -3.02 -15.70
CA THR A 141 -3.99 -2.01 -14.76
C THR A 141 -5.12 -1.36 -13.97
N GLN A 142 -6.26 -1.09 -14.61
CA GLN A 142 -7.36 -0.35 -13.99
C GLN A 142 -8.21 -1.22 -13.07
N PHE A 143 -8.57 -2.44 -13.51
CA PHE A 143 -9.42 -3.32 -12.72
C PHE A 143 -8.79 -3.79 -11.39
N PRO A 144 -7.49 -4.14 -11.31
CA PRO A 144 -6.86 -4.41 -10.01
C PRO A 144 -6.95 -3.24 -9.03
N LYS A 145 -6.86 -1.99 -9.53
CA LYS A 145 -7.02 -0.80 -8.66
C LYS A 145 -8.45 -0.71 -8.11
N VAL A 146 -9.43 -0.91 -8.98
CA VAL A 146 -10.85 -0.91 -8.59
C VAL A 146 -11.14 -2.01 -7.58
N LEU A 147 -10.67 -3.24 -7.83
CA LEU A 147 -10.85 -4.37 -6.91
C LEU A 147 -10.15 -4.11 -5.57
N THR A 148 -8.97 -3.50 -5.58
CA THR A 148 -8.28 -3.11 -4.34
C THR A 148 -9.15 -2.19 -3.49
N VAL A 149 -9.83 -1.22 -4.11
CA VAL A 149 -10.72 -0.29 -3.39
C VAL A 149 -11.95 -1.01 -2.88
N SER A 150 -12.61 -1.83 -3.71
CA SER A 150 -13.78 -2.63 -3.29
C SER A 150 -13.46 -3.56 -2.12
N LEU A 151 -12.31 -4.24 -2.14
CA LEU A 151 -11.90 -5.11 -1.05
C LEU A 151 -11.49 -4.34 0.21
N ARG A 152 -11.03 -3.10 0.07
CA ARG A 152 -10.65 -2.23 1.19
C ARG A 152 -11.84 -1.53 1.81
N GLU A 153 -12.76 -0.98 0.99
CA GLU A 153 -13.82 -0.06 1.40
C GLU A 153 -15.24 -0.62 1.21
N ASP A 154 -15.37 -1.85 0.68
CA ASP A 154 -16.59 -2.51 0.22
C ASP A 154 -17.12 -1.95 -1.11
N VAL A 155 -17.09 -0.63 -1.32
CA VAL A 155 -17.61 0.00 -2.53
C VAL A 155 -16.52 0.83 -3.20
N ALA A 156 -16.34 0.61 -4.50
CA ALA A 156 -15.57 1.48 -5.37
C ALA A 156 -16.54 2.28 -6.26
N TYR A 157 -16.60 3.58 -6.05
CA TYR A 157 -17.35 4.51 -6.88
C TYR A 157 -16.46 5.03 -8.00
N ILE A 158 -16.90 4.90 -9.23
CA ILE A 158 -16.08 5.16 -10.41
C ILE A 158 -16.85 6.00 -11.40
N THR A 159 -16.17 6.98 -11.98
CA THR A 159 -16.63 7.64 -13.19
C THR A 159 -15.64 7.39 -14.32
N THR A 160 -16.17 7.16 -15.51
CA THR A 160 -15.37 6.89 -16.71
C THR A 160 -15.43 8.07 -17.66
N TRP A 161 -14.32 8.40 -18.26
CA TRP A 161 -14.25 9.41 -19.30
C TRP A 161 -13.11 9.12 -20.26
N ILE A 162 -13.17 9.74 -21.43
CA ILE A 162 -12.19 9.55 -22.50
C ILE A 162 -11.28 10.76 -22.55
N GLN A 163 -9.97 10.51 -22.44
CA GLN A 163 -8.94 11.52 -22.64
C GLN A 163 -7.84 10.97 -23.54
N ASN A 164 -7.50 11.66 -24.60
CA ASN A 164 -6.44 11.25 -25.55
C ASN A 164 -6.59 9.79 -26.01
N GLU A 165 -7.77 9.40 -26.44
CA GLU A 165 -8.11 8.04 -26.90
C GLU A 165 -8.02 6.94 -25.83
N SER A 166 -7.72 7.29 -24.59
CA SER A 166 -7.69 6.37 -23.47
C SER A 166 -8.93 6.51 -22.60
N VAL A 167 -9.49 5.38 -22.16
CA VAL A 167 -10.58 5.35 -21.18
C VAL A 167 -9.97 5.40 -19.79
N ILE A 168 -10.35 6.42 -19.04
CA ILE A 168 -9.87 6.63 -17.66
C ILE A 168 -10.96 6.21 -16.69
N PHE A 169 -10.58 5.36 -15.72
CA PHE A 169 -11.40 5.04 -14.55
C PHE A 169 -10.96 5.94 -13.39
N GLN A 170 -11.75 6.96 -13.15
CA GLN A 170 -11.48 7.87 -12.05
C GLN A 170 -12.28 7.44 -10.82
N GLN A 171 -11.56 7.12 -9.74
CA GLN A 171 -12.18 6.83 -8.45
C GLN A 171 -12.74 8.11 -7.85
N LEU A 172 -13.98 8.03 -7.38
CA LEU A 172 -14.65 9.09 -6.64
C LEU A 172 -14.42 8.93 -5.13
N PRO A 173 -14.43 10.03 -4.35
CA PRO A 173 -14.29 9.97 -2.91
C PRO A 173 -15.52 9.30 -2.28
N SER A 174 -15.33 8.13 -1.67
CA SER A 174 -16.43 7.29 -1.15
C SER A 174 -17.30 7.99 -0.12
N ASP A 175 -16.75 8.94 0.66
CA ASP A 175 -17.50 9.69 1.68
C ASP A 175 -18.52 10.67 1.10
N TYR A 176 -18.39 10.98 -0.19
CA TYR A 176 -19.26 11.90 -0.95
C TYR A 176 -20.06 11.17 -2.02
N CYS A 177 -20.10 9.85 -1.99
CA CYS A 177 -20.86 9.03 -2.93
C CYS A 177 -21.87 8.17 -2.18
N SER A 178 -22.99 7.87 -2.87
CA SER A 178 -24.00 6.94 -2.40
C SER A 178 -24.63 6.21 -3.58
N ILE A 179 -25.16 5.01 -3.35
CA ILE A 179 -25.96 4.29 -4.35
C ILE A 179 -27.38 4.78 -4.22
N SER A 180 -27.97 5.28 -5.30
CA SER A 180 -29.37 5.76 -5.33
C SER A 180 -30.34 4.65 -5.69
N THR A 181 -30.05 3.96 -6.78
CA THR A 181 -30.91 2.91 -7.35
C THR A 181 -30.05 1.86 -8.03
N ILE A 182 -30.64 0.72 -8.36
CA ILE A 182 -29.98 -0.33 -9.15
C ILE A 182 -30.82 -0.56 -10.41
N GLU A 183 -30.25 -0.29 -11.56
CA GLU A 183 -30.86 -0.52 -12.85
C GLU A 183 -30.09 -1.58 -13.63
N ALA A 184 -30.77 -2.63 -14.06
CA ALA A 184 -30.16 -3.75 -14.80
C ALA A 184 -28.89 -4.31 -14.12
N ASN A 185 -28.88 -4.45 -12.82
CA ASN A 185 -27.75 -4.88 -11.97
C ASN A 185 -26.56 -3.89 -11.93
N VAL A 186 -26.74 -2.66 -12.39
CA VAL A 186 -25.74 -1.60 -12.27
C VAL A 186 -26.22 -0.59 -11.23
N PRO A 187 -25.46 -0.38 -10.14
CA PRO A 187 -25.78 0.64 -9.16
C PRO A 187 -25.59 2.05 -9.73
N ASN A 188 -26.63 2.86 -9.69
CA ASN A 188 -26.57 4.28 -10.02
C ASN A 188 -25.95 5.04 -8.85
N VAL A 189 -25.08 6.00 -9.16
CA VAL A 189 -24.27 6.73 -8.18
C VAL A 189 -24.82 8.15 -8.03
N THR A 190 -25.08 8.59 -6.81
CA THR A 190 -25.24 9.99 -6.46
C THR A 190 -23.96 10.53 -5.85
N PHE A 191 -23.67 11.79 -6.12
CA PHE A 191 -22.50 12.50 -5.63
C PHE A 191 -22.91 13.76 -4.87
N ASP A 192 -22.30 13.98 -3.69
CA ASP A 192 -22.47 15.22 -2.92
C ASP A 192 -21.54 16.31 -3.46
N PHE A 193 -22.12 17.24 -4.21
CA PHE A 193 -21.38 18.32 -4.86
C PHE A 193 -20.83 19.37 -3.90
N SER A 194 -21.20 19.35 -2.62
CA SER A 194 -20.57 20.19 -1.59
C SER A 194 -19.07 19.86 -1.42
N TYR A 195 -18.61 18.70 -1.91
CA TYR A 195 -17.20 18.32 -1.99
C TYR A 195 -16.34 19.40 -2.67
N PHE A 196 -16.88 20.08 -3.68
CA PHE A 196 -16.15 21.08 -4.45
C PHE A 196 -16.20 22.48 -3.84
N ASP A 197 -16.99 22.75 -2.79
CA ASP A 197 -17.09 24.09 -2.20
C ASP A 197 -15.74 24.64 -1.73
N SER A 198 -14.91 23.77 -1.16
CA SER A 198 -13.52 24.10 -0.74
C SER A 198 -12.44 23.65 -1.73
N ARG A 199 -12.83 23.03 -2.85
CA ARG A 199 -11.90 22.35 -3.77
C ARG A 199 -12.24 22.63 -5.24
N GLN A 200 -12.66 23.82 -5.58
CA GLN A 200 -13.09 24.18 -6.94
C GLN A 200 -12.02 23.92 -8.01
N ALA A 201 -10.75 24.10 -7.67
CA ALA A 201 -9.63 23.79 -8.58
C ALA A 201 -9.58 22.33 -9.01
N LEU A 202 -10.09 21.39 -8.20
CA LEU A 202 -10.13 19.97 -8.56
C LEU A 202 -11.16 19.67 -9.65
N LEU A 203 -12.15 20.53 -9.85
CA LEU A 203 -13.22 20.32 -10.84
C LEU A 203 -12.66 20.23 -12.28
N GLU A 204 -11.52 20.85 -12.54
CA GLU A 204 -10.81 20.77 -13.82
C GLU A 204 -10.37 19.33 -14.16
N TYR A 205 -10.09 18.52 -13.14
CA TYR A 205 -9.66 17.12 -13.28
C TYR A 205 -10.82 16.11 -13.34
N TYR A 206 -12.05 16.60 -13.36
CA TYR A 206 -13.26 15.78 -13.45
C TYR A 206 -13.92 15.92 -14.84
N PRO A 207 -14.71 14.94 -15.26
CA PRO A 207 -15.48 15.04 -16.49
C PRO A 207 -16.34 16.32 -16.55
N LYS A 208 -16.58 16.84 -17.75
CA LYS A 208 -17.41 18.06 -17.96
C LYS A 208 -18.82 17.95 -17.36
N GLU A 209 -19.33 16.74 -17.18
CA GLU A 209 -20.57 16.45 -16.49
C GLU A 209 -20.55 17.01 -15.05
N PHE A 210 -19.46 16.81 -14.31
CA PHE A 210 -19.31 17.32 -12.94
C PHE A 210 -19.40 18.84 -12.89
N THR A 211 -18.80 19.53 -13.83
CA THR A 211 -18.91 21.00 -13.92
C THR A 211 -20.35 21.45 -14.15
N LYS A 212 -21.10 20.76 -15.02
CA LYS A 212 -22.52 21.07 -15.26
C LYS A 212 -23.35 20.83 -13.99
N LYS A 213 -23.17 19.71 -13.32
CA LYS A 213 -23.91 19.34 -12.09
C LYS A 213 -23.50 20.21 -10.90
N TYR A 214 -22.23 20.59 -10.78
CA TYR A 214 -21.81 21.58 -9.80
C TYR A 214 -22.47 22.95 -10.00
N ASN A 215 -22.57 23.43 -11.23
CA ASN A 215 -23.30 24.66 -11.54
C ASN A 215 -24.82 24.54 -11.23
N GLN A 216 -25.39 23.34 -11.35
CA GLN A 216 -26.77 23.07 -10.92
C GLN A 216 -26.89 23.13 -9.39
N TYR A 217 -25.95 22.54 -8.66
CA TYR A 217 -25.87 22.62 -7.20
C TYR A 217 -25.71 24.09 -6.73
N LEU A 218 -24.88 24.90 -7.41
CA LEU A 218 -24.71 26.31 -7.03
C LEU A 218 -26.00 27.14 -7.16
N LYS A 219 -26.91 26.76 -8.07
CA LYS A 219 -28.23 27.40 -8.22
C LYS A 219 -29.17 27.03 -7.08
N ASN A 220 -29.08 25.82 -6.56
CA ASN A 220 -29.89 25.34 -5.45
C ASN A 220 -29.06 24.51 -4.47
N ARG A 221 -28.39 25.16 -3.54
CA ARG A 221 -27.51 24.53 -2.55
C ARG A 221 -28.21 23.61 -1.55
N THR A 222 -29.54 23.59 -1.55
CA THR A 222 -30.31 22.68 -0.70
C THR A 222 -30.19 21.23 -1.19
N VAL A 223 -30.09 21.04 -2.52
CA VAL A 223 -29.95 19.73 -3.16
C VAL A 223 -28.46 19.44 -3.36
N LYS A 224 -27.82 18.83 -2.35
CA LYS A 224 -26.38 18.51 -2.42
C LYS A 224 -26.09 17.26 -3.21
N TRP A 225 -26.95 16.25 -3.08
CA TRP A 225 -26.83 14.95 -3.71
C TRP A 225 -27.46 14.97 -5.10
N ILE A 226 -26.65 14.81 -6.12
CA ILE A 226 -27.11 14.80 -7.50
C ILE A 226 -26.66 13.49 -8.15
N GLU A 227 -27.57 12.80 -8.82
CA GLU A 227 -27.32 11.56 -9.52
C GLU A 227 -26.39 11.81 -10.71
N LEU A 228 -25.40 10.93 -10.89
CA LEU A 228 -24.45 10.95 -11.99
C LEU A 228 -25.03 10.21 -13.20
N ASP A 229 -24.54 10.53 -14.39
CA ASP A 229 -25.07 9.92 -15.62
C ASP A 229 -24.59 8.47 -15.73
N SER A 230 -25.53 7.54 -15.71
CA SER A 230 -25.32 6.15 -16.11
C SER A 230 -25.29 6.08 -17.66
N PRO A 231 -24.39 5.30 -18.28
CA PRO A 231 -23.44 4.33 -17.75
C PRO A 231 -22.03 4.88 -17.44
N ASN A 232 -21.83 6.19 -17.48
CA ASN A 232 -20.51 6.78 -17.28
C ASN A 232 -20.02 6.67 -15.83
N SER A 233 -20.95 6.64 -14.89
CA SER A 233 -20.64 6.51 -13.47
C SER A 233 -21.35 5.29 -12.88
N PHE A 234 -20.60 4.47 -12.16
CA PHE A 234 -21.11 3.22 -11.56
C PHE A 234 -20.39 2.91 -10.26
N ALA A 235 -20.98 2.03 -9.46
CA ALA A 235 -20.35 1.51 -8.25
C ALA A 235 -20.11 0.00 -8.39
N ILE A 236 -18.98 -0.45 -7.84
CA ILE A 236 -18.67 -1.88 -7.69
C ILE A 236 -18.60 -2.18 -6.20
N LYS A 237 -19.52 -3.02 -5.73
CA LYS A 237 -19.63 -3.40 -4.32
C LYS A 237 -19.17 -4.84 -4.12
N ALA A 238 -18.34 -5.07 -3.08
CA ALA A 238 -17.84 -6.40 -2.76
C ALA A 238 -18.90 -7.25 -2.05
N ASN A 239 -19.63 -6.67 -1.09
CA ASN A 239 -20.73 -7.33 -0.38
C ASN A 239 -22.06 -7.00 -1.06
N GLY A 240 -22.42 -7.74 -2.11
CA GLY A 240 -23.63 -7.50 -2.88
C GLY A 240 -24.95 -7.68 -2.11
N ASP A 241 -24.92 -8.38 -0.97
CA ASP A 241 -26.10 -8.69 -0.16
C ASP A 241 -26.58 -7.49 0.67
N ILE A 242 -25.68 -6.56 1.01
CA ILE A 242 -25.96 -5.38 1.83
C ILE A 242 -25.87 -4.15 0.95
N LEU A 243 -27.02 -3.56 0.58
CA LEU A 243 -27.06 -2.44 -0.34
C LEU A 243 -27.08 -1.07 0.35
N ASP A 244 -27.66 -1.02 1.54
CA ASP A 244 -27.94 0.24 2.24
C ASP A 244 -26.69 0.95 2.79
N TYR A 245 -25.64 0.19 3.10
CA TYR A 245 -24.40 0.72 3.65
C TYR A 245 -23.19 -0.15 3.26
N ALA A 246 -22.00 0.37 3.45
CA ALA A 246 -20.77 -0.33 3.09
C ALA A 246 -20.04 -0.88 4.32
N ILE A 247 -19.82 -2.20 4.34
CA ILE A 247 -18.98 -2.85 5.34
C ILE A 247 -17.72 -3.38 4.64
N PRO A 248 -16.53 -2.83 4.93
CA PRO A 248 -15.31 -3.37 4.37
C PRO A 248 -15.18 -4.89 4.61
N PRO A 249 -14.98 -5.72 3.58
CA PRO A 249 -15.00 -7.17 3.69
C PRO A 249 -14.03 -7.75 4.72
N PHE A 250 -12.91 -7.05 4.92
CA PHE A 250 -11.87 -7.44 5.87
C PHE A 250 -11.94 -6.69 7.21
N ALA A 251 -13.05 -5.98 7.49
CA ALA A 251 -13.18 -5.25 8.75
C ALA A 251 -13.16 -6.19 9.98
N GLY A 252 -13.73 -7.38 9.84
CA GLY A 252 -13.79 -8.37 10.92
C GLY A 252 -12.44 -8.88 11.41
N ILE A 253 -11.42 -8.88 10.55
CA ILE A 253 -10.07 -9.37 10.90
C ILE A 253 -9.13 -8.26 11.39
N LEU A 254 -9.60 -7.04 11.54
CA LEU A 254 -8.75 -5.92 11.96
C LEU A 254 -8.15 -6.15 13.36
N ARG A 255 -8.89 -6.81 14.25
CA ARG A 255 -8.41 -7.13 15.59
C ARG A 255 -7.16 -8.03 15.54
N GLU A 256 -7.20 -9.07 14.74
CA GLU A 256 -6.09 -9.99 14.50
C GLU A 256 -4.90 -9.28 13.85
N VAL A 257 -5.15 -8.34 12.96
CA VAL A 257 -4.10 -7.51 12.36
C VAL A 257 -3.37 -6.71 13.43
N TYR A 258 -4.07 -6.11 14.39
CA TYR A 258 -3.45 -5.43 15.53
C TYR A 258 -2.59 -6.38 16.37
N GLU A 259 -3.06 -7.59 16.62
CA GLU A 259 -2.31 -8.59 17.40
C GLU A 259 -1.03 -9.02 16.68
N ILE A 260 -1.10 -9.23 15.35
CA ILE A 260 0.08 -9.57 14.54
C ILE A 260 1.10 -8.44 14.56
N GLU A 261 0.67 -7.20 14.44
CA GLU A 261 1.59 -6.04 14.47
C GLU A 261 2.21 -5.85 15.85
N ASP A 262 1.44 -6.03 16.93
CA ASP A 262 1.94 -5.97 18.32
C ASP A 262 2.97 -7.09 18.58
N LEU A 263 2.69 -8.33 18.13
CA LEU A 263 3.65 -9.44 18.21
C LEU A 263 4.90 -9.15 17.39
N THR A 264 4.76 -8.63 16.19
CA THR A 264 5.88 -8.29 15.31
C THR A 264 6.75 -7.19 15.94
N ALA A 265 6.14 -6.18 16.54
CA ALA A 265 6.85 -5.15 17.29
C ALA A 265 7.60 -5.74 18.48
N SER A 266 6.97 -6.61 19.28
CA SER A 266 7.59 -7.30 20.42
C SER A 266 8.78 -8.15 20.00
N LEU A 267 8.67 -8.87 18.88
CA LEU A 267 9.77 -9.69 18.35
C LEU A 267 10.94 -8.82 17.88
N ARG A 268 10.67 -7.70 17.22
CA ARG A 268 11.70 -6.73 16.83
C ARG A 268 12.42 -6.17 18.04
N HIS A 269 11.70 -5.82 19.10
CA HIS A 269 12.27 -5.36 20.38
C HIS A 269 13.17 -6.43 21.03
N ARG A 270 12.71 -7.68 21.10
CA ARG A 270 13.51 -8.79 21.65
C ARG A 270 14.78 -9.02 20.83
N SER A 271 14.67 -8.98 19.49
CA SER A 271 15.82 -9.13 18.61
C SER A 271 16.81 -7.96 18.75
N ALA A 272 16.33 -6.73 18.86
CA ALA A 272 17.17 -5.55 19.08
C ALA A 272 17.90 -5.63 20.43
N ARG A 273 17.21 -6.04 21.52
CA ARG A 273 17.83 -6.27 22.85
C ARG A 273 18.88 -7.37 22.81
N ARG A 274 18.64 -8.47 22.09
CA ARG A 274 19.65 -9.54 21.90
C ARG A 274 20.88 -9.02 21.17
N LYS A 275 20.71 -8.30 20.06
CA LYS A 275 21.81 -7.70 19.31
C LYS A 275 22.63 -6.76 20.20
N GLN A 276 21.97 -5.91 20.99
CA GLN A 276 22.63 -5.00 21.92
C GLN A 276 23.44 -5.74 22.98
N ARG A 277 22.89 -6.83 23.58
CA ARG A 277 23.62 -7.67 24.53
C ARG A 277 24.86 -8.30 23.92
N VAL A 278 24.72 -8.88 22.71
CA VAL A 278 25.85 -9.48 21.98
C VAL A 278 26.90 -8.42 21.66
N THR A 279 26.50 -7.25 21.23
CA THR A 279 27.44 -6.15 20.94
C THR A 279 28.16 -5.69 22.19
N ASN A 280 27.46 -5.57 23.32
CA ASN A 280 28.07 -5.19 24.59
C ASN A 280 29.06 -6.25 25.07
N ILE A 281 28.74 -7.53 24.93
CA ILE A 281 29.65 -8.64 25.24
C ILE A 281 30.91 -8.59 24.39
N LEU A 282 30.75 -8.36 23.08
CA LEU A 282 31.87 -8.22 22.15
C LEU A 282 32.73 -7.00 22.45
N LEU A 283 32.14 -5.87 22.85
CA LEU A 283 32.88 -4.69 23.30
C LEU A 283 33.70 -4.92 24.57
N ILE A 284 33.11 -5.66 25.53
CA ILE A 284 33.82 -6.03 26.78
C ILE A 284 34.94 -7.03 26.49
N ALA A 285 34.68 -8.04 25.67
CA ALA A 285 35.66 -9.06 25.30
C ALA A 285 36.78 -8.55 24.36
N GLY A 286 36.48 -7.53 23.56
CA GLY A 286 37.36 -6.92 22.57
C GLY A 286 38.16 -5.70 23.07
N ASN A 287 38.16 -5.39 24.39
CA ASN A 287 38.91 -4.25 24.90
C ASN A 287 40.41 -4.55 24.96
N PRO A 288 41.26 -4.08 24.05
CA PRO A 288 42.68 -4.46 23.94
C PRO A 288 43.56 -3.81 25.00
N LEU A 289 42.99 -3.05 25.94
CA LEU A 289 43.76 -2.28 26.95
C LEU A 289 44.22 -3.10 28.14
N GLU A 290 43.83 -4.38 28.30
CA GLU A 290 44.39 -5.29 29.32
C GLU A 290 44.77 -6.64 28.71
N PRO A 291 45.96 -6.78 28.10
CA PRO A 291 46.39 -8.05 27.51
C PRO A 291 46.76 -9.16 28.52
N HIS A 292 46.67 -8.92 29.80
CA HIS A 292 47.25 -9.82 30.82
C HIS A 292 46.25 -10.58 31.72
N LYS A 293 44.96 -10.59 31.48
CA LYS A 293 44.00 -11.41 32.27
C LYS A 293 42.94 -12.12 31.40
N PRO A 294 43.31 -13.17 30.67
CA PRO A 294 42.35 -13.93 29.88
C PRO A 294 41.29 -14.69 30.71
N GLN A 295 41.54 -15.02 31.96
CA GLN A 295 40.63 -15.81 32.80
C GLN A 295 39.31 -15.10 33.15
N ARG A 296 39.30 -13.79 33.38
CA ARG A 296 38.07 -13.07 33.72
C ARG A 296 37.05 -12.96 32.58
N SER A 297 37.53 -13.01 31.34
CA SER A 297 36.63 -12.91 30.16
C SER A 297 35.77 -14.15 29.98
N TYR A 298 36.24 -15.33 30.35
CA TYR A 298 35.50 -16.58 30.22
C TYR A 298 34.46 -16.74 31.34
N GLU A 299 34.72 -16.24 32.55
CA GLU A 299 33.76 -16.29 33.68
C GLU A 299 32.54 -15.38 33.41
N ILE A 300 32.73 -14.21 32.77
CA ILE A 300 31.65 -13.30 32.39
C ILE A 300 30.79 -13.93 31.30
N LEU A 301 31.39 -14.62 30.32
CA LEU A 301 30.66 -15.33 29.28
C LEU A 301 29.84 -16.51 29.84
N ALA A 302 30.36 -17.24 30.79
CA ALA A 302 29.66 -18.35 31.43
C ALA A 302 28.46 -17.88 32.29
N SER A 303 28.55 -16.74 32.96
CA SER A 303 27.47 -16.19 33.80
C SER A 303 26.31 -15.54 32.99
N VAL A 304 26.49 -15.31 31.70
CA VAL A 304 25.48 -14.69 30.82
C VAL A 304 24.73 -15.74 29.97
N MET A 305 25.25 -17.00 29.95
CA MET A 305 24.61 -18.10 29.21
C MET A 305 23.69 -18.97 30.07
N VAL A 306 23.56 -18.72 31.36
CA VAL A 306 22.59 -19.31 32.29
C VAL A 306 21.48 -18.30 32.53
#